data_b03bb7c71c775022fcdcb74c9e15f114
#
_entry.id   b03bb7c71c775022fcdcb74c9e15f114
#
_cell.length_a   1.000
_cell.length_b   1.000
_cell.length_c   1.000
_cell.angle_alpha   90.00
_cell.angle_beta   90.00
_cell.angle_gamma   90.00
#
_symmetry.space_group_name_H-M   'P 1'
#
loop_
_entity.id
_entity.type
_entity.pdbx_description
1 polymer ?
#
loop_
_entity_poly.entity_id
_entity_poly.type
_entity_poly.pdbx_seq_one_letter_code
_entity_poly.pdbx_strand_id
1 'polypeptide(L)'
;MRESIKMKTNDYNFKFRVSGLIIKNNKLLLVDMDDSGFLCLPGGYVELGETTEEAVKRELNEEIRQEVRIEKYLGVVENYFINKYNKKMHEISFYYLMSFINNDIVDEEFTLIENDKGHRIKLDFKWVDINDLGDFDV
;
A
#
# COMPACT_ATOMS: atom_id res chain seq x y z
N MET A 1 14.10 10.16 -13.99
CA MET A 1 13.87 9.14 -12.95
C MET A 1 13.52 9.84 -11.64
N ARG A 2 12.43 9.44 -11.03
CA ARG A 2 11.98 10.01 -9.76
C ARG A 2 12.56 9.24 -8.58
N GLU A 3 12.74 9.91 -7.49
CA GLU A 3 13.22 9.30 -6.26
C GLU A 3 12.12 9.27 -5.21
N SER A 4 12.03 8.16 -4.48
CA SER A 4 11.12 8.03 -3.35
C SER A 4 11.51 8.99 -2.23
N ILE A 5 10.51 9.57 -1.59
CA ILE A 5 10.74 10.45 -0.44
C ILE A 5 10.94 9.58 0.79
N LYS A 6 12.19 9.33 1.09
CA LYS A 6 12.60 8.57 2.25
C LYS A 6 13.98 9.05 2.69
N MET A 7 14.28 8.86 3.96
CA MET A 7 15.56 9.26 4.53
C MET A 7 15.98 8.20 5.54
N LYS A 8 17.27 7.92 5.56
CA LYS A 8 17.85 6.98 6.51
C LYS A 8 18.97 7.67 7.26
N THR A 9 18.86 7.67 8.58
CA THR A 9 19.92 8.15 9.48
C THR A 9 20.42 6.98 10.31
N ASN A 10 21.37 7.20 11.21
CA ASN A 10 21.85 6.15 12.11
C ASN A 10 20.76 5.64 13.04
N ASP A 11 19.84 6.51 13.45
CA ASP A 11 18.80 6.18 14.44
C ASP A 11 17.43 5.94 13.82
N TYR A 12 17.10 6.64 12.72
CA TYR A 12 15.76 6.63 12.15
C TYR A 12 15.75 6.32 10.67
N ASN A 13 14.71 5.62 10.25
CA ASN A 13 14.29 5.53 8.86
C ASN A 13 13.01 6.34 8.71
N PHE A 14 13.02 7.34 7.84
CA PHE A 14 11.84 8.13 7.50
C PHE A 14 11.26 7.64 6.17
N LYS A 15 9.92 7.52 6.11
CA LYS A 15 9.21 7.11 4.90
C LYS A 15 7.98 7.98 4.70
N PHE A 16 7.83 8.53 3.51
CA PHE A 16 6.62 9.24 3.10
C PHE A 16 5.82 8.31 2.20
N ARG A 17 4.65 7.87 2.66
CA ARG A 17 3.88 6.82 2.02
C ARG A 17 2.46 7.23 1.70
N VAL A 18 1.87 6.50 0.75
CA VAL A 18 0.43 6.56 0.44
C VAL A 18 -0.12 5.15 0.43
N SER A 19 -1.37 5.01 0.80
CA SER A 19 -2.08 3.73 0.75
C SER A 19 -3.48 3.94 0.22
N GLY A 20 -3.98 2.96 -0.52
CA GLY A 20 -5.33 2.96 -1.05
C GLY A 20 -6.19 1.90 -0.38
N LEU A 21 -7.39 2.29 0.03
CA LEU A 21 -8.39 1.39 0.55
C LEU A 21 -9.40 1.12 -0.56
N ILE A 22 -9.46 -0.13 -1.02
CA ILE A 22 -10.45 -0.55 -2.00
C ILE A 22 -11.43 -1.46 -1.28
N ILE A 23 -12.67 -0.99 -1.17
CA ILE A 23 -13.73 -1.72 -0.47
C ILE A 23 -14.79 -2.15 -1.49
N LYS A 24 -15.12 -3.44 -1.49
CA LYS A 24 -16.12 -4.01 -2.38
C LYS A 24 -16.86 -5.11 -1.64
N ASN A 25 -18.20 -5.06 -1.64
CA ASN A 25 -19.03 -6.05 -0.95
C ASN A 25 -18.65 -6.23 0.53
N ASN A 26 -18.40 -5.12 1.23
CA ASN A 26 -18.00 -5.09 2.63
C ASN A 26 -16.64 -5.77 2.89
N LYS A 27 -15.79 -5.88 1.88
CA LYS A 27 -14.45 -6.47 1.98
C LYS A 27 -13.40 -5.45 1.57
N LEU A 28 -12.28 -5.45 2.28
CA LEU A 28 -11.13 -4.61 2.01
C LEU A 28 -10.05 -5.41 1.30
N LEU A 29 -9.47 -4.82 0.27
CA LEU A 29 -8.36 -5.45 -0.46
C LEU A 29 -7.05 -5.25 0.31
N LEU A 30 -6.41 -6.34 0.67
CA LEU A 30 -5.12 -6.36 1.34
C LEU A 30 -4.13 -7.18 0.55
N VAL A 31 -2.84 -6.99 0.82
CA VAL A 31 -1.78 -7.70 0.12
C VAL A 31 -0.79 -8.30 1.12
N ASP A 32 -0.40 -9.56 0.87
CA ASP A 32 0.71 -10.22 1.54
C ASP A 32 1.90 -10.22 0.59
N MET A 33 2.98 -9.57 0.97
CA MET A 33 4.19 -9.50 0.16
C MET A 33 5.14 -10.63 0.53
N ASP A 34 5.53 -11.45 -0.46
CA ASP A 34 6.50 -12.53 -0.29
C ASP A 34 6.20 -13.48 0.86
N ASP A 35 4.93 -13.86 1.03
CA ASP A 35 4.51 -14.77 2.09
C ASP A 35 4.97 -14.32 3.49
N SER A 36 4.97 -13.01 3.73
CA SER A 36 5.43 -12.44 5.00
C SER A 36 4.58 -12.82 6.21
N GLY A 37 3.33 -13.22 5.97
CA GLY A 37 2.36 -13.48 7.03
C GLY A 37 1.64 -12.23 7.52
N PHE A 38 1.99 -11.05 7.00
CA PHE A 38 1.35 -9.79 7.33
C PHE A 38 0.56 -9.28 6.15
N LEU A 39 -0.66 -8.81 6.41
CA LEU A 39 -1.48 -8.18 5.39
C LEU A 39 -1.35 -6.67 5.50
N CYS A 40 -1.10 -6.03 4.37
CA CYS A 40 -0.93 -4.58 4.26
C CYS A 40 -1.93 -3.99 3.29
N LEU A 41 -2.18 -2.69 3.44
CA LEU A 41 -2.88 -1.95 2.39
C LEU A 41 -1.97 -1.81 1.17
N PRO A 42 -2.50 -1.90 -0.04
CA PRO A 42 -1.72 -1.59 -1.22
C PRO A 42 -1.30 -0.12 -1.21
N GLY A 43 -0.08 0.15 -1.62
CA GLY A 43 0.48 1.49 -1.62
C GLY A 43 1.98 1.48 -1.75
N GLY A 44 2.61 2.57 -1.43
CA GLY A 44 4.06 2.69 -1.53
C GLY A 44 4.54 4.09 -1.21
N TYR A 45 5.72 4.42 -1.72
CA TYR A 45 6.35 5.70 -1.46
C TYR A 45 5.82 6.79 -2.38
N VAL A 46 5.70 8.00 -1.83
CA VAL A 46 5.56 9.21 -2.65
C VAL A 46 6.94 9.53 -3.22
N GLU A 47 6.99 9.88 -4.49
CA GLU A 47 8.23 10.28 -5.15
C GLU A 47 8.35 11.80 -5.19
N LEU A 48 9.58 12.30 -5.23
CA LEU A 48 9.82 13.75 -5.33
C LEU A 48 9.14 14.32 -6.58
N GLY A 49 8.44 15.44 -6.39
CA GLY A 49 7.72 16.10 -7.47
C GLY A 49 6.34 15.54 -7.76
N GLU A 50 5.91 14.56 -7.00
CA GLU A 50 4.63 13.88 -7.15
C GLU A 50 3.69 14.30 -6.02
N THR A 51 2.41 14.55 -6.34
CA THR A 51 1.41 14.74 -5.28
C THR A 51 1.04 13.39 -4.68
N THR A 52 0.44 13.39 -3.49
CA THR A 52 -0.01 12.14 -2.88
C THR A 52 -1.12 11.48 -3.70
N GLU A 53 -1.97 12.27 -4.37
CA GLU A 53 -3.00 11.73 -5.27
C GLU A 53 -2.39 11.02 -6.47
N GLU A 54 -1.38 11.63 -7.09
CA GLU A 54 -0.64 10.99 -8.19
C GLU A 54 0.06 9.71 -7.71
N ALA A 55 0.66 9.78 -6.52
CA ALA A 55 1.40 8.66 -5.96
C ALA A 55 0.51 7.44 -5.70
N VAL A 56 -0.65 7.63 -5.08
CA VAL A 56 -1.53 6.51 -4.77
C VAL A 56 -2.08 5.86 -6.04
N LYS A 57 -2.41 6.64 -7.05
CA LYS A 57 -2.85 6.10 -8.34
C LYS A 57 -1.74 5.31 -9.02
N ARG A 58 -0.54 5.86 -9.05
CA ARG A 58 0.63 5.20 -9.66
C ARG A 58 0.95 3.89 -8.94
N GLU A 59 1.04 3.93 -7.60
CA GLU A 59 1.38 2.73 -6.83
C GLU A 59 0.33 1.63 -6.99
N LEU A 60 -0.95 1.94 -6.93
CA LEU A 60 -1.98 0.94 -7.10
C LEU A 60 -2.00 0.39 -8.53
N ASN A 61 -1.78 1.24 -9.52
CA ASN A 61 -1.68 0.80 -10.91
C ASN A 61 -0.50 -0.16 -11.09
N GLU A 62 0.66 0.17 -10.52
CA GLU A 62 1.85 -0.69 -10.59
C GLU A 62 1.65 -2.03 -9.87
N GLU A 63 1.09 -2.01 -8.66
CA GLU A 63 0.92 -3.22 -7.85
C GLU A 63 -0.22 -4.10 -8.32
N ILE A 64 -1.38 -3.51 -8.61
CA ILE A 64 -2.59 -4.26 -8.95
C ILE A 64 -2.75 -4.42 -10.46
N ARG A 65 -2.07 -3.56 -11.25
CA ARG A 65 -2.14 -3.54 -12.73
C ARG A 65 -3.55 -3.25 -13.24
N GLN A 66 -4.29 -2.42 -12.51
CA GLN A 66 -5.62 -1.97 -12.85
C GLN A 66 -5.71 -0.47 -12.69
N GLU A 67 -6.49 0.17 -13.54
CA GLU A 67 -6.75 1.60 -13.38
C GLU A 67 -7.70 1.83 -12.22
N VAL A 68 -7.36 2.82 -11.40
CA VAL A 68 -8.10 3.18 -10.19
C VAL A 68 -8.44 4.66 -10.19
N ARG A 69 -9.45 5.01 -9.44
CA ARG A 69 -9.79 6.42 -9.19
C ARG A 69 -9.88 6.66 -7.70
N ILE A 70 -9.64 7.92 -7.33
CA ILE A 70 -9.80 8.35 -5.95
C ILE A 70 -11.27 8.70 -5.72
N GLU A 71 -11.87 8.06 -4.71
CA GLU A 71 -13.23 8.39 -4.29
C GLU A 71 -13.22 9.44 -3.19
N LYS A 72 -12.27 9.35 -2.24
CA LYS A 72 -12.24 10.25 -1.09
C LYS A 72 -10.86 10.23 -0.42
N TYR A 73 -10.41 11.40 0.01
CA TYR A 73 -9.27 11.51 0.92
C TYR A 73 -9.72 11.13 2.33
N LEU A 74 -9.01 10.21 2.96
CA LEU A 74 -9.38 9.70 4.30
C LEU A 74 -8.58 10.32 5.42
N GLY A 75 -7.38 10.78 5.16
CA GLY A 75 -6.55 11.40 6.19
C GLY A 75 -5.09 11.04 6.09
N VAL A 76 -4.33 11.55 7.05
CA VAL A 76 -2.90 11.32 7.18
C VAL A 76 -2.60 10.80 8.58
N VAL A 77 -1.68 9.86 8.67
CA VAL A 77 -1.27 9.27 9.95
C VAL A 77 0.25 9.39 10.08
N GLU A 78 0.69 9.80 11.25
CA GLU A 78 2.10 9.77 11.63
C GLU A 78 2.34 8.51 12.46
N ASN A 79 3.28 7.68 12.05
CA ASN A 79 3.62 6.45 12.74
C ASN A 79 5.04 6.48 13.27
N TYR A 80 5.20 6.14 14.53
CA TYR A 80 6.50 5.99 15.18
C TYR A 80 6.55 4.60 15.80
N PHE A 81 7.49 3.78 15.35
CA PHE A 81 7.61 2.41 15.89
C PHE A 81 9.03 1.89 15.71
N ILE A 82 9.32 0.75 16.35
CA ILE A 82 10.59 0.05 16.17
C ILE A 82 10.27 -1.20 15.35
N ASN A 83 10.96 -1.37 14.21
CA ASN A 83 10.74 -2.53 13.35
C ASN A 83 11.46 -3.77 13.89
N LYS A 84 11.29 -4.91 13.19
CA LYS A 84 11.88 -6.20 13.58
C LYS A 84 13.41 -6.20 13.57
N TYR A 85 14.04 -5.22 12.91
CA TYR A 85 15.50 -5.07 12.89
C TYR A 85 16.01 -4.07 13.92
N ASN A 86 15.17 -3.71 14.90
CA ASN A 86 15.49 -2.75 15.95
C ASN A 86 15.79 -1.34 15.42
N LYS A 87 15.22 -0.98 14.28
CA LYS A 87 15.31 0.35 13.69
C LYS A 87 14.10 1.19 14.10
N LYS A 88 14.35 2.44 14.48
CA LYS A 88 13.28 3.39 14.76
C LYS A 88 12.68 3.88 13.44
N MET A 89 11.40 3.74 13.30
CA MET A 89 10.66 4.12 12.09
C MET A 89 9.83 5.36 12.34
N HIS A 90 9.90 6.28 11.39
CA HIS A 90 9.08 7.48 11.38
C HIS A 90 8.41 7.55 10.01
N GLU A 91 7.10 7.37 9.98
CA GLU A 91 6.35 7.33 8.72
C GLU A 91 5.24 8.36 8.71
N ILE A 92 5.06 9.00 7.56
CA ILE A 92 3.88 9.80 7.27
C ILE A 92 3.16 9.09 6.13
N SER A 93 1.91 8.69 6.37
CA SER A 93 1.13 7.94 5.40
C SER A 93 -0.20 8.64 5.12
N PHE A 94 -0.47 8.88 3.84
CA PHE A 94 -1.74 9.40 3.37
C PHE A 94 -2.63 8.25 2.92
N TYR A 95 -3.91 8.32 3.29
CA TYR A 95 -4.88 7.27 2.99
C TYR A 95 -6.00 7.80 2.11
N TYR A 96 -6.31 7.04 1.07
CA TYR A 96 -7.36 7.37 0.11
C TYR A 96 -8.31 6.21 -0.07
N LEU A 97 -9.61 6.49 -0.14
CA LEU A 97 -10.60 5.51 -0.57
C LEU A 97 -10.56 5.49 -2.10
N MET A 98 -10.35 4.30 -2.65
CA MET A 98 -10.15 4.08 -4.08
C MET A 98 -11.18 3.11 -4.63
N SER A 99 -11.39 3.16 -5.93
CA SER A 99 -12.20 2.15 -6.62
C SER A 99 -11.58 1.81 -7.96
N PHE A 100 -11.90 0.64 -8.49
CA PHE A 100 -11.50 0.26 -9.83
C PHE A 100 -12.36 0.99 -10.84
N ILE A 101 -11.75 1.49 -11.92
CA ILE A 101 -12.47 2.11 -13.04
C ILE A 101 -13.26 1.04 -13.76
N ASN A 102 -12.68 -0.15 -13.95
CA ASN A 102 -13.36 -1.29 -14.54
C ASN A 102 -13.70 -2.30 -13.45
N ASN A 103 -14.98 -2.37 -13.07
CA ASN A 103 -15.46 -3.22 -11.99
C ASN A 103 -15.50 -4.72 -12.31
N ASP A 104 -15.24 -5.10 -13.55
CA ASP A 104 -15.39 -6.50 -13.97
C ASP A 104 -14.24 -7.40 -13.54
N ILE A 105 -13.21 -6.86 -12.92
CA ILE A 105 -11.94 -7.54 -12.95
C ILE A 105 -11.52 -8.20 -11.64
N VAL A 106 -12.02 -7.80 -10.46
CA VAL A 106 -11.36 -8.30 -9.24
C VAL A 106 -12.35 -8.58 -8.12
N ASP A 107 -13.07 -9.70 -8.24
CA ASP A 107 -13.86 -10.23 -7.13
C ASP A 107 -13.14 -11.37 -6.40
N GLU A 108 -12.07 -11.90 -6.97
CA GLU A 108 -11.36 -13.07 -6.46
C GLU A 108 -9.99 -12.69 -5.93
N GLU A 109 -9.45 -13.54 -5.07
CA GLU A 109 -8.07 -13.41 -4.63
C GLU A 109 -7.15 -13.70 -5.81
N PHE A 110 -6.04 -12.96 -5.91
CA PHE A 110 -5.14 -13.10 -7.04
C PHE A 110 -3.70 -12.84 -6.62
N THR A 111 -2.76 -13.35 -7.41
CA THR A 111 -1.33 -13.23 -7.19
C THR A 111 -0.68 -12.54 -8.38
N LEU A 112 0.14 -11.54 -8.09
CA LEU A 112 0.96 -10.86 -9.09
C LEU A 112 2.42 -10.94 -8.69
N ILE A 113 3.30 -10.87 -9.70
CA ILE A 113 4.74 -10.80 -9.50
C ILE A 113 5.20 -9.41 -9.92
N GLU A 114 5.86 -8.71 -9.01
CA GLU A 114 6.43 -7.40 -9.27
C GLU A 114 7.95 -7.51 -9.36
N ASN A 115 8.56 -6.82 -10.33
CA ASN A 115 10.01 -6.68 -10.41
C ASN A 115 10.39 -5.30 -9.91
N ASP A 116 11.08 -5.24 -8.77
CA ASP A 116 11.57 -4.01 -8.20
C ASP A 116 13.09 -4.08 -8.08
N LYS A 117 13.77 -3.25 -8.88
CA LYS A 117 15.25 -3.13 -8.88
C LYS A 117 15.96 -4.49 -8.99
N GLY A 118 15.46 -5.35 -9.86
CA GLY A 118 16.03 -6.68 -10.06
C GLY A 118 15.56 -7.75 -9.09
N HIS A 119 14.73 -7.38 -8.14
CA HIS A 119 14.11 -8.33 -7.20
C HIS A 119 12.69 -8.66 -7.65
N ARG A 120 12.34 -9.94 -7.59
CA ARG A 120 10.98 -10.39 -7.86
C ARG A 120 10.24 -10.48 -6.54
N ILE A 121 9.13 -9.78 -6.44
CA ILE A 121 8.29 -9.75 -5.24
C ILE A 121 6.94 -10.37 -5.59
N LYS A 122 6.54 -11.36 -4.79
CA LYS A 122 5.24 -12.01 -4.92
C LYS A 122 4.21 -11.20 -4.13
N LEU A 123 3.13 -10.81 -4.79
CA LEU A 123 2.05 -10.05 -4.18
C LEU A 123 0.79 -10.91 -4.18
N ASP A 124 0.38 -11.37 -3.00
CA ASP A 124 -0.85 -12.12 -2.82
C ASP A 124 -1.95 -11.20 -2.31
N PHE A 125 -2.93 -10.92 -3.17
CA PHE A 125 -4.04 -10.03 -2.85
C PHE A 125 -5.22 -10.83 -2.30
N LYS A 126 -5.76 -10.34 -1.18
CA LYS A 126 -6.86 -10.99 -0.47
C LYS A 126 -7.94 -9.99 -0.13
N TRP A 127 -9.18 -10.44 -0.25
CA TRP A 127 -10.34 -9.68 0.20
C TRP A 127 -10.71 -10.12 1.61
N VAL A 128 -10.65 -9.19 2.55
CA VAL A 128 -10.93 -9.47 3.96
C VAL A 128 -12.19 -8.72 4.38
N ASP A 129 -13.15 -9.44 4.96
CA ASP A 129 -14.36 -8.82 5.47
C ASP A 129 -13.99 -7.76 6.52
N ILE A 130 -14.60 -6.58 6.42
CA ILE A 130 -14.31 -5.47 7.32
C ILE A 130 -14.54 -5.85 8.78
N ASN A 131 -15.50 -6.72 9.04
CA ASN A 131 -15.80 -7.18 10.40
C ASN A 131 -14.72 -8.10 10.97
N ASP A 132 -13.88 -8.67 10.11
CA ASP A 132 -12.82 -9.62 10.51
C ASP A 132 -11.44 -8.98 10.60
N LEU A 133 -11.33 -7.66 10.39
CA LEU A 133 -10.02 -6.96 10.37
C LEU A 133 -9.28 -7.06 11.70
N GLY A 134 -9.97 -7.21 12.81
CA GLY A 134 -9.35 -7.38 14.12
C GLY A 134 -8.59 -8.70 14.29
N ASP A 135 -8.83 -9.67 13.40
CA ASP A 135 -8.17 -10.98 13.44
C ASP A 135 -6.86 -11.02 12.66
N PHE A 136 -6.49 -9.91 12.00
CA PHE A 136 -5.30 -9.82 11.16
C PHE A 136 -4.37 -8.72 11.64
N ASP A 137 -3.08 -8.93 11.45
CA ASP A 137 -2.05 -7.89 11.60
C ASP A 137 -2.02 -7.04 10.34
N VAL A 138 -2.56 -5.85 10.45
CA VAL A 138 -2.71 -4.95 9.31
C VAL A 138 -1.87 -3.69 9.51
#